data_e102b53020b3b4114b3adeaa28da5d3b
#
_entry.id   e102b53020b3b4114b3adeaa28da5d3b
#
_cell.length_a   1.000
_cell.length_b   1.000
_cell.length_c   1.000
_cell.angle_alpha   90.00
_cell.angle_beta   90.00
_cell.angle_gamma   90.00
#
_symmetry.space_group_name_H-M   'P 1'
#
loop_
_entity.id
_entity.type
_entity.pdbx_description
1 polymer ?
#
loop_
_entity_poly.entity_id
_entity_poly.type
_entity_poly.pdbx_seq_one_letter_code
_entity_poly.pdbx_strand_id
1 'polypeptide(L)'
;IIDNIKKYMLEHGEIMDSLKSIVNSEELKSKEKNIKIKEEFGKFEKISIDYGVMEKSDKIEVIPVDIGWNDIGSFPSLEEVFKKNKNGTVIKDARCIEIDSEKNIIIGNEKKVIATVGVRNLIIVDTEEGLLICNKNDAQHIKKVVQELGK
;
A
#
# COMPACT_ATOMS: atom_id res chain seq x y z
N ILE A 1 -21.34 11.83 -0.98
CA ILE A 1 -20.63 10.59 -0.61
C ILE A 1 -21.46 9.75 0.35
N ILE A 2 -21.88 10.27 1.51
CA ILE A 2 -22.64 9.50 2.53
C ILE A 2 -23.92 8.88 1.96
N ASP A 3 -24.70 9.60 1.16
CA ASP A 3 -25.93 9.08 0.58
C ASP A 3 -25.68 7.98 -0.45
N ASN A 4 -24.57 8.05 -1.20
CA ASN A 4 -24.18 7.02 -2.15
C ASN A 4 -23.66 5.76 -1.45
N ILE A 5 -22.91 5.94 -0.34
CA ILE A 5 -22.54 4.82 0.51
C ILE A 5 -23.79 4.14 1.07
N LYS A 6 -24.77 4.91 1.57
CA LYS A 6 -26.04 4.37 2.04
C LYS A 6 -26.80 3.60 0.94
N LYS A 7 -26.80 4.12 -0.30
CA LYS A 7 -27.43 3.45 -1.45
C LYS A 7 -26.73 2.12 -1.73
N TYR A 8 -25.40 2.10 -1.79
CA TYR A 8 -24.61 0.87 -1.93
C TYR A 8 -24.91 -0.13 -0.80
N MET A 9 -25.00 0.34 0.46
CA MET A 9 -25.34 -0.49 1.61
C MET A 9 -26.76 -1.07 1.51
N LEU A 10 -27.71 -0.35 0.93
CA LEU A 10 -29.07 -0.84 0.70
C LEU A 10 -29.12 -1.93 -0.36
N GLU A 11 -28.27 -1.88 -1.38
CA GLU A 11 -28.12 -2.94 -2.38
C GLU A 11 -27.62 -4.26 -1.74
N HIS A 12 -27.00 -4.19 -0.56
CA HIS A 12 -26.50 -5.32 0.23
C HIS A 12 -27.28 -5.49 1.55
N GLY A 13 -28.59 -5.26 1.51
CA GLY A 13 -29.45 -5.17 2.68
C GLY A 13 -29.34 -6.34 3.65
N GLU A 14 -29.32 -7.59 3.15
CA GLU A 14 -29.21 -8.79 3.99
C GLU A 14 -27.92 -8.82 4.83
N ILE A 15 -26.77 -8.47 4.24
CA ILE A 15 -25.48 -8.40 4.94
C ILE A 15 -25.52 -7.29 5.99
N MET A 16 -26.09 -6.14 5.63
CA MET A 16 -26.20 -5.00 6.54
C MET A 16 -27.11 -5.27 7.73
N ASP A 17 -28.22 -5.96 7.53
CA ASP A 17 -29.13 -6.30 8.62
C ASP A 17 -28.54 -7.39 9.54
N SER A 18 -27.79 -8.35 8.97
CA SER A 18 -27.00 -9.30 9.76
C SER A 18 -25.96 -8.59 10.61
N LEU A 19 -25.18 -7.67 10.02
CA LEU A 19 -24.17 -6.88 10.74
C LEU A 19 -24.78 -6.05 11.86
N LYS A 20 -25.91 -5.38 11.63
CA LYS A 20 -26.63 -4.61 12.67
C LYS A 20 -27.08 -5.52 13.81
N SER A 21 -27.62 -6.68 13.49
CA SER A 21 -28.03 -7.66 14.49
C SER A 21 -26.86 -8.12 15.37
N ILE A 22 -25.70 -8.43 14.76
CA ILE A 22 -24.51 -8.83 15.49
C ILE A 22 -24.00 -7.72 16.41
N VAL A 23 -23.93 -6.49 15.89
CA VAL A 23 -23.44 -5.33 16.67
C VAL A 23 -24.33 -5.04 17.86
N ASN A 24 -25.64 -5.10 17.70
CA ASN A 24 -26.64 -4.80 18.73
C ASN A 24 -26.93 -5.97 19.67
N SER A 25 -26.41 -7.17 19.42
CA SER A 25 -26.62 -8.33 20.29
C SER A 25 -25.99 -8.11 21.66
N GLU A 26 -26.76 -8.24 22.73
CA GLU A 26 -26.26 -8.19 24.11
C GLU A 26 -25.72 -9.55 24.58
N GLU A 27 -26.09 -10.63 23.91
CA GLU A 27 -25.72 -12.01 24.27
C GLU A 27 -24.28 -12.36 23.85
N LEU A 28 -23.77 -11.73 22.79
CA LEU A 28 -22.44 -12.01 22.24
C LEU A 28 -21.33 -11.26 22.97
N LYS A 29 -20.30 -11.99 23.38
CA LYS A 29 -19.08 -11.39 23.92
C LYS A 29 -18.31 -10.68 22.84
N SER A 30 -17.50 -9.70 23.21
CA SER A 30 -16.74 -8.84 22.28
C SER A 30 -15.90 -9.63 21.26
N LYS A 31 -15.25 -10.71 21.68
CA LYS A 31 -14.46 -11.57 20.80
C LYS A 31 -15.33 -12.33 19.77
N GLU A 32 -16.47 -12.82 20.18
CA GLU A 32 -17.43 -13.51 19.32
C GLU A 32 -18.08 -12.56 18.32
N LYS A 33 -18.41 -11.33 18.73
CA LYS A 33 -18.88 -10.26 17.86
C LYS A 33 -17.87 -9.98 16.75
N ASN A 34 -16.59 -9.81 17.08
CA ASN A 34 -15.56 -9.51 16.12
C ASN A 34 -15.38 -10.63 15.08
N ILE A 35 -15.48 -11.90 15.48
CA ILE A 35 -15.41 -13.02 14.56
C ILE A 35 -16.59 -12.98 13.58
N LYS A 36 -17.82 -12.86 14.11
CA LYS A 36 -19.04 -12.81 13.28
C LYS A 36 -19.09 -11.60 12.36
N ILE A 37 -18.65 -10.43 12.84
CA ILE A 37 -18.53 -9.21 12.00
C ILE A 37 -17.56 -9.48 10.85
N LYS A 38 -16.40 -10.09 11.11
CA LYS A 38 -15.42 -10.42 10.08
C LYS A 38 -15.97 -11.40 9.03
N GLU A 39 -16.74 -12.40 9.46
CA GLU A 39 -17.38 -13.36 8.56
C GLU A 39 -18.45 -12.69 7.69
N GLU A 40 -19.34 -11.89 8.28
CA GLU A 40 -20.38 -11.17 7.53
C GLU A 40 -19.81 -10.13 6.59
N PHE A 41 -18.79 -9.36 7.05
CA PHE A 41 -18.10 -8.38 6.23
C PHE A 41 -17.36 -9.01 5.04
N GLY A 42 -16.90 -10.25 5.22
CA GLY A 42 -16.25 -11.04 4.15
C GLY A 42 -17.20 -11.44 3.01
N LYS A 43 -18.51 -11.31 3.17
CA LYS A 43 -19.52 -11.59 2.13
C LYS A 43 -19.69 -10.40 1.14
N PHE A 44 -19.24 -9.21 1.51
CA PHE A 44 -19.23 -8.09 0.56
C PHE A 44 -18.29 -8.37 -0.61
N GLU A 45 -18.66 -7.86 -1.77
CA GLU A 45 -17.80 -7.85 -2.93
C GLU A 45 -16.50 -7.07 -2.62
N LYS A 46 -15.36 -7.64 -3.05
CA LYS A 46 -14.06 -6.97 -2.92
C LYS A 46 -13.92 -5.89 -3.98
N ILE A 47 -14.51 -4.75 -3.75
CA ILE A 47 -14.51 -3.59 -4.65
C ILE A 47 -13.98 -2.35 -3.89
N SER A 48 -13.21 -1.50 -4.56
CA SER A 48 -12.83 -0.23 -3.96
C SER A 48 -14.02 0.72 -3.86
N ILE A 49 -13.96 1.68 -2.94
CA ILE A 49 -14.98 2.72 -2.81
C ILE A 49 -15.12 3.55 -4.10
N ASP A 50 -14.04 3.66 -4.88
CA ASP A 50 -14.03 4.37 -6.16
C ASP A 50 -15.00 3.71 -7.14
N TYR A 51 -14.83 2.42 -7.38
CA TYR A 51 -15.70 1.64 -8.29
C TYR A 51 -17.08 1.36 -7.71
N GLY A 52 -17.18 1.07 -6.41
CA GLY A 52 -18.43 0.71 -5.76
C GLY A 52 -19.38 1.89 -5.55
N VAL A 53 -18.83 3.07 -5.31
CA VAL A 53 -19.58 4.25 -4.88
C VAL A 53 -19.30 5.49 -5.73
N MET A 54 -18.03 5.85 -5.92
CA MET A 54 -17.66 7.14 -6.52
C MET A 54 -18.06 7.19 -8.00
N GLU A 55 -17.68 6.20 -8.80
CA GLU A 55 -18.01 6.17 -10.24
C GLU A 55 -19.51 6.09 -10.53
N LYS A 56 -20.30 5.61 -9.58
CA LYS A 56 -21.77 5.53 -9.68
C LYS A 56 -22.48 6.79 -9.18
N SER A 57 -21.74 7.81 -8.77
CA SER A 57 -22.30 9.04 -8.20
C SER A 57 -22.43 10.15 -9.22
N ASP A 58 -23.61 10.73 -9.33
CA ASP A 58 -23.87 11.92 -10.15
C ASP A 58 -23.52 13.23 -9.43
N LYS A 59 -23.01 13.14 -8.19
CA LYS A 59 -22.76 14.30 -7.30
C LYS A 59 -21.33 14.30 -6.79
N ILE A 60 -20.36 14.27 -7.71
CA ILE A 60 -18.92 14.39 -7.37
C ILE A 60 -18.47 15.79 -7.77
N GLU A 61 -17.87 16.49 -6.82
CA GLU A 61 -17.14 17.72 -7.06
C GLU A 61 -15.63 17.43 -6.89
N VAL A 62 -14.84 17.87 -7.86
CA VAL A 62 -13.39 17.71 -7.85
C VAL A 62 -12.77 19.10 -7.68
N ILE A 63 -11.98 19.25 -6.63
CA ILE A 63 -11.19 20.47 -6.40
C ILE A 63 -9.74 20.12 -6.73
N PRO A 64 -9.19 20.61 -7.86
CA PRO A 64 -7.78 20.40 -8.17
C PRO A 64 -6.93 21.23 -7.21
N VAL A 65 -5.98 20.56 -6.55
CA VAL A 65 -5.06 21.20 -5.60
C VAL A 65 -3.64 20.70 -5.83
N ASP A 66 -2.68 21.56 -5.63
CA ASP A 66 -1.27 21.21 -5.51
C ASP A 66 -0.83 21.48 -4.05
N ILE A 67 -0.86 20.45 -3.24
CA ILE A 67 -0.54 20.51 -1.80
C ILE A 67 0.70 19.69 -1.46
N GLY A 68 1.49 19.30 -2.47
CA GLY A 68 2.67 18.45 -2.29
C GLY A 68 2.34 17.04 -1.79
N TRP A 69 1.08 16.57 -1.95
CA TRP A 69 0.70 15.21 -1.57
C TRP A 69 1.24 14.21 -2.60
N ASN A 70 1.81 13.12 -2.11
CA ASN A 70 2.28 12.02 -2.93
C ASN A 70 1.77 10.68 -2.37
N ASP A 71 1.23 9.85 -3.23
CA ASP A 71 0.85 8.48 -2.87
C ASP A 71 2.08 7.57 -2.96
N ILE A 72 2.77 7.38 -1.83
CA ILE A 72 3.95 6.50 -1.75
C ILE A 72 3.48 5.03 -1.76
N GLY A 73 2.86 4.61 -2.86
CA GLY A 73 2.37 3.24 -3.02
C GLY A 73 3.41 2.26 -3.58
N SER A 74 4.59 2.74 -3.98
CA SER A 74 5.64 1.94 -4.60
C SER A 74 7.03 2.48 -4.31
N PHE A 75 8.08 1.65 -4.45
CA PHE A 75 9.46 2.11 -4.29
C PHE A 75 9.85 3.24 -5.25
N PRO A 76 9.49 3.23 -6.54
CA PRO A 76 9.79 4.35 -7.45
C PRO A 76 9.26 5.71 -6.98
N SER A 77 8.12 5.76 -6.30
CA SER A 77 7.56 7.02 -5.76
C SER A 77 8.48 7.68 -4.71
N LEU A 78 9.40 6.94 -4.10
CA LEU A 78 10.38 7.49 -3.16
C LEU A 78 11.32 8.51 -3.82
N GLU A 79 11.51 8.42 -5.14
CA GLU A 79 12.33 9.38 -5.90
C GLU A 79 11.73 10.79 -5.96
N GLU A 80 10.42 10.91 -5.73
CA GLU A 80 9.73 12.20 -5.71
C GLU A 80 9.77 12.84 -4.32
N VAL A 81 9.90 12.01 -3.28
CA VAL A 81 9.84 12.44 -1.87
C VAL A 81 11.22 12.61 -1.26
N PHE A 82 12.17 11.73 -1.59
CA PHE A 82 13.51 11.79 -1.01
C PHE A 82 14.52 12.49 -1.91
N LYS A 83 15.47 13.17 -1.26
CA LYS A 83 16.55 13.84 -1.96
C LYS A 83 17.47 12.82 -2.64
N LYS A 84 17.74 13.05 -3.91
CA LYS A 84 18.73 12.29 -4.69
C LYS A 84 20.15 12.85 -4.47
N ASN A 85 21.13 11.96 -4.47
CA ASN A 85 22.54 12.36 -4.49
C ASN A 85 22.98 12.82 -5.91
N LYS A 86 24.28 13.14 -6.08
CA LYS A 86 24.86 13.59 -7.36
C LYS A 86 24.72 12.58 -8.51
N ASN A 87 24.55 11.28 -8.18
CA ASN A 87 24.37 10.20 -9.15
C ASN A 87 22.87 9.94 -9.45
N GLY A 88 21.97 10.77 -8.93
CA GLY A 88 20.52 10.56 -9.06
C GLY A 88 19.97 9.40 -8.24
N THR A 89 20.75 8.89 -7.26
CA THR A 89 20.36 7.77 -6.38
C THR A 89 19.71 8.31 -5.12
N VAL A 90 18.60 7.68 -4.70
CA VAL A 90 18.01 7.85 -3.38
C VAL A 90 18.70 6.89 -2.42
N ILE A 91 19.25 7.40 -1.31
CA ILE A 91 19.85 6.58 -0.25
C ILE A 91 19.12 6.91 1.06
N LYS A 92 18.53 5.90 1.69
CA LYS A 92 17.79 6.03 2.93
C LYS A 92 18.28 5.01 3.97
N ASP A 93 18.69 5.50 5.13
CA ASP A 93 19.15 4.68 6.27
C ASP A 93 20.23 3.64 5.88
N ALA A 94 21.12 3.98 4.93
CA ALA A 94 22.13 3.09 4.40
C ALA A 94 23.50 3.76 4.27
N ARG A 95 24.55 3.03 4.59
CA ARG A 95 25.91 3.37 4.23
C ARG A 95 26.18 2.85 2.82
N CYS A 96 26.42 3.74 1.85
CA CYS A 96 26.53 3.33 0.46
C CYS A 96 27.83 3.80 -0.17
N ILE A 97 28.44 2.93 -1.02
CA ILE A 97 29.55 3.24 -1.92
C ILE A 97 29.08 2.97 -3.35
N GLU A 98 29.10 3.99 -4.21
CA GLU A 98 28.69 3.88 -5.61
C GLU A 98 29.91 4.10 -6.51
N ILE A 99 30.20 3.13 -7.38
CA ILE A 99 31.22 3.23 -8.44
C ILE A 99 30.51 2.98 -9.76
N ASP A 100 30.56 3.93 -10.68
CA ASP A 100 29.91 3.86 -12.01
C ASP A 100 28.43 3.45 -11.93
N SER A 101 27.76 3.82 -10.84
CA SER A 101 26.37 3.47 -10.52
C SER A 101 25.52 4.71 -10.40
N GLU A 102 24.28 4.66 -10.90
CA GLU A 102 23.40 5.82 -10.92
C GLU A 102 21.91 5.44 -10.85
N LYS A 103 21.07 6.39 -10.45
CA LYS A 103 19.61 6.29 -10.48
C LYS A 103 19.07 5.06 -9.76
N ASN A 104 19.67 4.66 -8.65
CA ASN A 104 19.22 3.57 -7.83
C ASN A 104 18.36 4.08 -6.64
N ILE A 105 17.63 3.20 -6.01
CA ILE A 105 16.97 3.41 -4.72
C ILE A 105 17.59 2.40 -3.77
N ILE A 106 18.29 2.90 -2.75
CA ILE A 106 19.03 2.07 -1.79
C ILE A 106 18.50 2.38 -0.39
N ILE A 107 17.93 1.36 0.24
CA ILE A 107 17.38 1.42 1.59
C ILE A 107 18.10 0.38 2.43
N GLY A 108 18.56 0.75 3.61
CA GLY A 108 19.28 -0.16 4.49
C GLY A 108 19.02 0.08 5.96
N ASN A 109 19.95 -0.33 6.81
CA ASN A 109 19.86 -0.18 8.26
C ASN A 109 21.17 0.35 8.89
N GLU A 110 22.07 0.92 8.09
CA GLU A 110 23.40 1.44 8.47
C GLU A 110 24.38 0.42 9.09
N LYS A 111 23.94 -0.80 9.39
CA LYS A 111 24.79 -1.85 9.99
C LYS A 111 25.80 -2.41 8.97
N LYS A 112 25.48 -2.37 7.69
CA LYS A 112 26.30 -2.86 6.59
C LYS A 112 26.58 -1.75 5.59
N VAL A 113 27.66 -1.90 4.83
CA VAL A 113 27.91 -1.07 3.66
C VAL A 113 27.32 -1.74 2.44
N ILE A 114 26.49 -1.02 1.70
CA ILE A 114 25.98 -1.45 0.41
C ILE A 114 26.87 -0.85 -0.66
N ALA A 115 27.63 -1.67 -1.37
CA ALA A 115 28.49 -1.23 -2.47
C ALA A 115 27.83 -1.58 -3.81
N THR A 116 27.76 -0.62 -4.70
CA THR A 116 27.24 -0.80 -6.06
C THR A 116 28.28 -0.41 -7.09
N VAL A 117 28.50 -1.26 -8.09
CA VAL A 117 29.48 -1.05 -9.15
C VAL A 117 28.84 -1.31 -10.50
N GLY A 118 28.81 -0.31 -11.39
CA GLY A 118 28.33 -0.42 -12.77
C GLY A 118 26.83 -0.71 -12.92
N VAL A 119 26.02 -0.48 -11.88
CA VAL A 119 24.57 -0.79 -11.88
C VAL A 119 23.69 0.46 -11.91
N ARG A 120 22.53 0.33 -12.53
CA ARG A 120 21.58 1.44 -12.74
C ARG A 120 20.12 0.97 -12.59
N ASN A 121 19.27 1.92 -12.18
CA ASN A 121 17.82 1.72 -12.12
C ASN A 121 17.41 0.53 -11.24
N LEU A 122 18.14 0.26 -10.18
CA LEU A 122 17.83 -0.78 -9.22
C LEU A 122 17.14 -0.23 -7.98
N ILE A 123 16.33 -1.08 -7.38
CA ILE A 123 15.84 -0.99 -6.01
C ILE A 123 16.63 -2.02 -5.21
N ILE A 124 17.33 -1.57 -4.18
CA ILE A 124 18.12 -2.40 -3.28
C ILE A 124 17.63 -2.11 -1.86
N VAL A 125 17.06 -3.12 -1.19
CA VAL A 125 16.54 -2.99 0.18
C VAL A 125 17.16 -4.07 1.05
N ASP A 126 17.99 -3.66 2.01
CA ASP A 126 18.60 -4.55 3.01
C ASP A 126 17.89 -4.41 4.35
N THR A 127 17.23 -5.48 4.78
CA THR A 127 16.55 -5.59 6.07
C THR A 127 17.15 -6.70 6.93
N GLU A 128 16.64 -6.87 8.14
CA GLU A 128 17.05 -8.02 8.98
C GLU A 128 16.52 -9.34 8.44
N GLU A 129 15.40 -9.33 7.70
CA GLU A 129 14.76 -10.51 7.15
C GLU A 129 15.34 -10.94 5.80
N GLY A 130 15.96 -10.01 5.05
CA GLY A 130 16.50 -10.34 3.74
C GLY A 130 16.97 -9.15 2.93
N LEU A 131 17.59 -9.46 1.80
CA LEU A 131 18.05 -8.50 0.80
C LEU A 131 17.20 -8.61 -0.46
N LEU A 132 16.53 -7.52 -0.84
CA LEU A 132 15.82 -7.40 -2.11
C LEU A 132 16.71 -6.64 -3.10
N ILE A 133 16.85 -7.18 -4.31
CA ILE A 133 17.41 -6.50 -5.47
C ILE A 133 16.42 -6.64 -6.62
N CYS A 134 15.95 -5.51 -7.16
CA CYS A 134 14.92 -5.48 -8.19
C CYS A 134 15.19 -4.36 -9.20
N ASN A 135 14.87 -4.56 -10.47
CA ASN A 135 14.84 -3.45 -11.42
C ASN A 135 13.62 -2.55 -11.12
N LYS A 136 13.77 -1.23 -11.22
CA LYS A 136 12.65 -0.30 -10.97
C LYS A 136 11.43 -0.58 -11.84
N ASN A 137 11.64 -1.00 -13.08
CA ASN A 137 10.55 -1.32 -14.00
C ASN A 137 9.73 -2.54 -13.56
N ASP A 138 10.31 -3.39 -12.71
CA ASP A 138 9.70 -4.62 -12.19
C ASP A 138 9.19 -4.47 -10.76
N ALA A 139 9.16 -3.25 -10.22
CA ALA A 139 8.78 -2.97 -8.83
C ALA A 139 7.42 -3.55 -8.41
N GLN A 140 6.46 -3.64 -9.34
CA GLN A 140 5.15 -4.24 -9.09
C GLN A 140 5.22 -5.75 -8.77
N HIS A 141 6.28 -6.44 -9.20
CA HIS A 141 6.48 -7.87 -8.92
C HIS A 141 6.96 -8.14 -7.50
N ILE A 142 7.42 -7.13 -6.75
CA ILE A 142 7.87 -7.27 -5.35
C ILE A 142 6.76 -7.87 -4.47
N LYS A 143 5.49 -7.56 -4.76
CA LYS A 143 4.34 -8.15 -4.05
C LYS A 143 4.33 -9.68 -4.10
N LYS A 144 4.81 -10.30 -5.19
CA LYS A 144 4.90 -11.76 -5.32
C LYS A 144 5.96 -12.34 -4.37
N VAL A 145 7.10 -11.64 -4.23
CA VAL A 145 8.17 -12.04 -3.30
C VAL A 145 7.66 -12.05 -1.87
N VAL A 146 6.93 -10.99 -1.47
CA VAL A 146 6.34 -10.90 -0.13
C VAL A 146 5.33 -12.03 0.12
N GLN A 147 4.53 -12.38 -0.89
CA GLN A 147 3.58 -13.51 -0.80
C GLN A 147 4.29 -14.86 -0.62
N GLU A 148 5.42 -15.07 -1.31
CA GLU A 148 6.22 -16.30 -1.17
C GLU A 148 6.91 -16.39 0.20
N LEU A 149 7.36 -15.27 0.78
CA LEU A 149 7.96 -15.22 2.12
C LEU A 149 6.93 -15.46 3.24
N GLY A 150 5.68 -15.10 3.02
CA GLY A 150 4.59 -15.27 3.99
C GLY A 150 3.97 -16.67 4.03
N LYS A 151 4.46 -17.59 3.20
CA LYS A 151 4.12 -19.02 3.25
C LYS A 151 5.12 -19.72 4.18
#